data_6d73ca1bcc650fd65b75ddc9c32bfd70
#
_entry.id   6d73ca1bcc650fd65b75ddc9c32bfd70
#
_cell.length_a   1.000
_cell.length_b   1.000
_cell.length_c   1.000
_cell.angle_alpha   90.00
_cell.angle_beta   90.00
_cell.angle_gamma   90.00
#
_symmetry.space_group_name_H-M   'P 1'
#
loop_
_entity.id
_entity.type
_entity.pdbx_description
1 polymer ?
#
loop_
_entity_poly.entity_id
_entity_poly.type
_entity_poly.pdbx_seq_one_letter_code
_entity_poly.pdbx_strand_id
1 'polypeptide(L)'
;MTRHETFETPIAEKDIVLATDLDGTFLGGSDADRKKLYHWIEGNRSRVGLIFVTGRDPGFINNLTRKEGVPRPDFVVGDVGTTIAEMGDDYHLRPIEELEADIAEAWGEANARVQAALHHTAGLRLQSTGFRYRVSYDLDPGRFDRRALDTVAELGLDALISDDRYFDVLPKGVSKGPSLLRLLSYLGIKNER
;
A
#
# COMPACT_ATOMS: atom_id res chain seq x y z
N MET A 1 -4.62 23.33 32.78
CA MET A 1 -3.71 22.49 31.97
C MET A 1 -3.97 22.81 30.53
N THR A 2 -3.16 23.68 29.94
CA THR A 2 -3.25 24.08 28.51
C THR A 2 -2.77 22.92 27.64
N ARG A 3 -3.67 22.36 26.79
CA ARG A 3 -3.28 21.48 25.72
C ARG A 3 -2.34 22.27 24.81
N HIS A 4 -1.08 21.90 24.75
CA HIS A 4 -0.22 22.26 23.63
C HIS A 4 -0.77 21.49 22.41
N GLU A 5 -1.56 22.18 21.59
CA GLU A 5 -1.76 21.77 20.21
C GLU A 5 -0.39 21.92 19.52
N THR A 6 0.36 20.85 19.45
CA THR A 6 1.50 20.77 18.53
C THR A 6 0.88 20.70 17.15
N PHE A 7 0.81 21.85 16.46
CA PHE A 7 0.54 21.87 15.02
C PHE A 7 1.69 21.14 14.34
N GLU A 8 1.49 19.87 14.00
CA GLU A 8 2.46 19.14 13.19
C GLU A 8 2.57 19.84 11.83
N THR A 9 3.80 20.07 11.36
CA THR A 9 4.06 20.66 10.03
C THR A 9 3.38 19.78 8.97
N PRO A 10 2.51 20.35 8.10
CA PRO A 10 1.89 19.59 7.01
C PRO A 10 2.95 18.90 6.16
N ILE A 11 2.69 17.68 5.71
CA ILE A 11 3.68 16.87 4.97
C ILE A 11 4.18 17.60 3.71
N ALA A 12 3.34 18.40 3.06
CA ALA A 12 3.70 19.20 1.89
C ALA A 12 4.72 20.32 2.18
N GLU A 13 4.85 20.73 3.44
CA GLU A 13 5.78 21.79 3.87
C GLU A 13 7.10 21.22 4.40
N LYS A 14 7.20 19.89 4.54
CA LYS A 14 8.42 19.22 5.02
C LYS A 14 9.51 19.26 3.93
N ASP A 15 10.77 19.29 4.37
CA ASP A 15 11.94 19.37 3.45
C ASP A 15 12.10 18.09 2.62
N ILE A 16 11.73 16.95 3.19
CA ILE A 16 11.88 15.61 2.60
C ILE A 16 10.58 14.84 2.79
N VAL A 17 10.09 14.21 1.72
CA VAL A 17 9.03 13.20 1.79
C VAL A 17 9.61 11.87 1.34
N LEU A 18 9.77 10.96 2.30
CA LEU A 18 10.26 9.60 2.05
C LEU A 18 9.08 8.68 1.76
N ALA A 19 8.91 8.30 0.48
CA ALA A 19 8.00 7.24 0.09
C ALA A 19 8.79 5.93 -0.05
N THR A 20 8.44 4.90 0.72
CA THR A 20 9.22 3.66 0.80
C THR A 20 8.34 2.42 0.77
N ASP A 21 8.83 1.37 0.11
CA ASP A 21 8.29 0.03 0.27
C ASP A 21 8.66 -0.54 1.65
N LEU A 22 7.90 -1.52 2.13
CA LEU A 22 8.11 -2.15 3.44
C LEU A 22 9.00 -3.39 3.37
N ASP A 23 8.55 -4.41 2.63
CA ASP A 23 9.19 -5.72 2.63
C ASP A 23 10.55 -5.68 1.89
N GLY A 24 11.62 -6.11 2.55
CA GLY A 24 12.96 -6.07 1.97
C GLY A 24 13.58 -4.67 1.86
N THR A 25 12.81 -3.59 2.11
CA THR A 25 13.26 -2.19 2.05
C THR A 25 13.24 -1.56 3.44
N PHE A 26 12.12 -0.98 3.87
CA PHE A 26 12.02 -0.31 5.17
C PHE A 26 12.16 -1.30 6.35
N LEU A 27 11.67 -2.52 6.19
CA LEU A 27 11.82 -3.63 7.13
C LEU A 27 13.03 -4.53 6.82
N GLY A 28 13.78 -4.22 5.76
CA GLY A 28 14.98 -4.94 5.34
C GLY A 28 16.24 -4.53 6.10
N GLY A 29 17.38 -5.11 5.68
CA GLY A 29 18.69 -4.79 6.26
C GLY A 29 18.93 -5.32 7.68
N SER A 30 19.99 -4.84 8.34
CA SER A 30 20.29 -5.22 9.71
C SER A 30 19.45 -4.46 10.73
N ASP A 31 19.24 -5.05 11.92
CA ASP A 31 18.54 -4.37 13.02
C ASP A 31 19.22 -3.05 13.41
N ALA A 32 20.56 -3.03 13.35
CA ALA A 32 21.33 -1.85 13.70
C ALA A 32 21.10 -0.70 12.71
N ASP A 33 21.02 -1.00 11.41
CA ASP A 33 20.80 0.01 10.37
C ASP A 33 19.34 0.51 10.40
N ARG A 34 18.37 -0.39 10.60
CA ARG A 34 16.98 0.00 10.80
C ARG A 34 16.83 0.94 11.99
N LYS A 35 17.42 0.61 13.14
CA LYS A 35 17.37 1.46 14.35
C LYS A 35 17.96 2.84 14.08
N LYS A 36 19.06 2.97 13.33
CA LYS A 36 19.64 4.25 12.96
C LYS A 36 18.71 5.06 12.09
N LEU A 37 18.14 4.45 11.03
CA LEU A 37 17.19 5.10 10.13
C LEU A 37 15.94 5.56 10.88
N TYR A 38 15.36 4.69 11.69
CA TYR A 38 14.14 4.98 12.44
C TYR A 38 14.36 6.12 13.46
N HIS A 39 15.47 6.06 14.18
CA HIS A 39 15.84 7.14 15.11
C HIS A 39 16.05 8.47 14.38
N TRP A 40 16.67 8.43 13.20
CA TRP A 40 16.86 9.63 12.37
C TRP A 40 15.52 10.19 11.89
N ILE A 41 14.60 9.36 11.42
CA ILE A 41 13.25 9.79 11.01
C ILE A 41 12.53 10.44 12.18
N GLU A 42 12.46 9.76 13.33
CA GLU A 42 11.77 10.27 14.53
C GLU A 42 12.39 11.58 15.05
N GLY A 43 13.70 11.72 15.02
CA GLY A 43 14.41 12.95 15.41
C GLY A 43 14.22 14.12 14.42
N ASN A 44 13.67 13.87 13.23
CA ASN A 44 13.49 14.87 12.18
C ASN A 44 12.03 14.99 11.69
N ARG A 45 11.05 14.58 12.49
CA ARG A 45 9.62 14.55 12.05
C ARG A 45 9.06 15.89 11.57
N SER A 46 9.57 17.01 12.08
CA SER A 46 9.18 18.34 11.60
C SER A 46 9.64 18.66 10.18
N ARG A 47 10.64 17.92 9.67
CA ARG A 47 11.27 18.12 8.36
C ARG A 47 11.11 16.92 7.41
N VAL A 48 10.80 15.75 7.96
CA VAL A 48 10.71 14.48 7.21
C VAL A 48 9.29 13.93 7.30
N GLY A 49 8.62 13.83 6.16
CA GLY A 49 7.38 13.09 5.98
C GLY A 49 7.66 11.65 5.58
N LEU A 50 6.80 10.73 6.00
CA LEU A 50 6.95 9.30 5.73
C LEU A 50 5.68 8.73 5.10
N ILE A 51 5.81 8.11 3.92
CA ILE A 51 4.72 7.42 3.22
C ILE A 51 5.12 5.95 3.03
N PHE A 52 4.30 5.02 3.51
CA PHE A 52 4.49 3.61 3.17
C PHE A 52 3.77 3.28 1.86
N VAL A 53 4.47 2.57 0.95
CA VAL A 53 3.96 2.16 -0.37
C VAL A 53 4.12 0.64 -0.50
N THR A 54 3.08 -0.12 -0.17
CA THR A 54 3.25 -1.55 0.10
C THR A 54 2.12 -2.43 -0.49
N GLY A 55 2.41 -3.72 -0.66
CA GLY A 55 1.40 -4.74 -0.92
C GLY A 55 0.61 -5.18 0.31
N ARG A 56 1.07 -4.80 1.51
CA ARG A 56 0.45 -5.18 2.78
C ARG A 56 -0.91 -4.52 2.97
N ASP A 57 -1.81 -5.24 3.64
CA ASP A 57 -3.15 -4.77 4.01
C ASP A 57 -3.13 -3.80 5.21
N PRO A 58 -4.21 -3.01 5.41
CA PRO A 58 -4.31 -2.08 6.53
C PRO A 58 -4.14 -2.71 7.91
N GLY A 59 -4.60 -3.94 8.11
CA GLY A 59 -4.47 -4.66 9.38
C GLY A 59 -3.01 -4.93 9.73
N PHE A 60 -2.21 -5.35 8.74
CA PHE A 60 -0.77 -5.52 8.91
C PHE A 60 -0.10 -4.19 9.30
N ILE A 61 -0.43 -3.10 8.61
CA ILE A 61 0.19 -1.79 8.83
C ILE A 61 -0.18 -1.24 10.21
N ASN A 62 -1.45 -1.32 10.61
CA ASN A 62 -1.91 -0.92 11.94
C ASN A 62 -1.17 -1.69 13.06
N ASN A 63 -0.90 -2.97 12.85
CA ASN A 63 -0.15 -3.78 13.80
C ASN A 63 1.35 -3.46 13.79
N LEU A 64 1.92 -3.17 12.62
CA LEU A 64 3.32 -2.80 12.48
C LEU A 64 3.64 -1.49 13.21
N THR A 65 2.84 -0.47 12.99
CA THR A 65 3.06 0.90 13.52
C THR A 65 2.85 1.00 15.03
N ARG A 66 2.19 0.00 15.65
CA ARG A 66 2.08 -0.12 17.11
C ARG A 66 3.30 -0.77 17.76
N LYS A 67 4.23 -1.33 16.98
CA LYS A 67 5.45 -1.92 17.52
C LYS A 67 6.41 -0.83 17.94
N GLU A 68 6.99 -0.96 19.12
CA GLU A 68 7.98 -0.03 19.64
C GLU A 68 9.14 0.15 18.65
N GLY A 69 9.49 1.40 18.40
CA GLY A 69 10.62 1.79 17.57
C GLY A 69 10.38 1.81 16.06
N VAL A 70 9.20 1.41 15.56
CA VAL A 70 8.85 1.57 14.14
C VAL A 70 8.22 2.95 13.91
N PRO A 71 8.80 3.81 13.05
CA PRO A 71 8.24 5.12 12.74
C PRO A 71 6.83 5.01 12.17
N ARG A 72 5.94 5.84 12.70
CA ARG A 72 4.57 5.97 12.19
C ARG A 72 4.59 6.72 10.85
N PRO A 73 4.04 6.19 9.74
CA PRO A 73 3.92 6.96 8.51
C PRO A 73 2.89 8.08 8.68
N ASP A 74 3.00 9.13 7.87
CA ASP A 74 1.96 10.15 7.75
C ASP A 74 0.82 9.61 6.85
N PHE A 75 1.18 8.93 5.76
CA PHE A 75 0.24 8.33 4.79
C PHE A 75 0.67 6.93 4.37
N VAL A 76 -0.28 6.20 3.81
CA VAL A 76 -0.06 4.85 3.30
C VAL A 76 -0.75 4.66 1.95
N VAL A 77 0.00 4.10 1.01
CA VAL A 77 -0.51 3.46 -0.20
C VAL A 77 -0.35 1.96 0.01
N GLY A 78 -1.42 1.32 0.43
CA GLY A 78 -1.47 -0.10 0.80
C GLY A 78 -2.20 -0.97 -0.22
N ASP A 79 -2.34 -2.27 0.09
CA ASP A 79 -3.09 -3.21 -0.75
C ASP A 79 -2.70 -3.16 -2.22
N VAL A 80 -1.38 -3.13 -2.51
CA VAL A 80 -0.83 -3.01 -3.87
C VAL A 80 -1.25 -1.72 -4.61
N GLY A 81 -1.71 -0.70 -3.87
CA GLY A 81 -2.14 0.59 -4.40
C GLY A 81 -3.65 0.80 -4.38
N THR A 82 -4.44 -0.16 -3.93
CA THR A 82 -5.90 -0.01 -3.87
C THR A 82 -6.41 0.67 -2.59
N THR A 83 -5.54 0.84 -1.59
CA THR A 83 -5.81 1.60 -0.37
C THR A 83 -4.93 2.85 -0.35
N ILE A 84 -5.54 4.03 -0.20
CA ILE A 84 -4.86 5.31 0.00
C ILE A 84 -5.41 5.91 1.28
N ALA A 85 -4.57 6.02 2.32
CA ALA A 85 -5.04 6.36 3.66
C ALA A 85 -4.07 7.27 4.41
N GLU A 86 -4.61 8.07 5.31
CA GLU A 86 -3.88 8.80 6.34
C GLU A 86 -3.72 7.94 7.59
N MET A 87 -2.60 8.08 8.29
CA MET A 87 -2.38 7.41 9.58
C MET A 87 -2.81 8.32 10.71
N GLY A 88 -3.84 7.93 11.44
CA GLY A 88 -4.30 8.65 12.61
C GLY A 88 -3.37 8.53 13.82
N ASP A 89 -3.52 9.43 14.80
CA ASP A 89 -2.76 9.41 16.07
C ASP A 89 -3.04 8.17 16.92
N ASP A 90 -4.16 7.53 16.69
CA ASP A 90 -4.58 6.27 17.30
C ASP A 90 -3.96 5.03 16.62
N TYR A 91 -3.04 5.23 15.67
CA TYR A 91 -2.42 4.17 14.85
C TYR A 91 -3.43 3.36 14.01
N HIS A 92 -4.51 4.01 13.60
CA HIS A 92 -5.46 3.45 12.65
C HIS A 92 -5.40 4.18 11.31
N LEU A 93 -5.36 3.40 10.24
CA LEU A 93 -5.48 3.94 8.89
C LEU A 93 -6.91 4.44 8.65
N ARG A 94 -7.01 5.65 8.11
CA ARG A 94 -8.25 6.28 7.67
C ARG A 94 -8.19 6.45 6.17
N PRO A 95 -8.95 5.66 5.39
CA PRO A 95 -9.01 5.81 3.94
C PRO A 95 -9.40 7.24 3.55
N ILE A 96 -8.74 7.78 2.52
CA ILE A 96 -9.10 9.06 1.93
C ILE A 96 -10.15 8.77 0.86
N GLU A 97 -11.42 8.90 1.23
CA GLU A 97 -12.57 8.50 0.40
C GLU A 97 -12.53 9.13 -1.00
N GLU A 98 -12.14 10.39 -1.10
CA GLU A 98 -12.00 11.11 -2.37
C GLU A 98 -10.99 10.44 -3.32
N LEU A 99 -9.90 9.86 -2.80
CA LEU A 99 -8.88 9.18 -3.60
C LEU A 99 -9.23 7.73 -3.90
N GLU A 100 -10.07 7.12 -3.09
CA GLU A 100 -10.47 5.71 -3.26
C GLU A 100 -11.79 5.54 -4.04
N ALA A 101 -12.59 6.60 -4.21
CA ALA A 101 -13.90 6.52 -4.87
C ALA A 101 -13.82 5.90 -6.27
N ASP A 102 -12.92 6.41 -7.12
CA ASP A 102 -12.70 5.87 -8.48
C ASP A 102 -12.18 4.43 -8.46
N ILE A 103 -11.37 4.07 -7.45
CA ILE A 103 -10.84 2.70 -7.28
C ILE A 103 -12.00 1.75 -6.94
N ALA A 104 -12.86 2.16 -6.01
CA ALA A 104 -14.03 1.40 -5.60
C ALA A 104 -15.02 1.23 -6.76
N GLU A 105 -15.29 2.30 -7.52
CA GLU A 105 -16.16 2.26 -8.70
C GLU A 105 -15.60 1.33 -9.78
N ALA A 106 -14.31 1.46 -10.12
CA ALA A 106 -13.65 0.62 -11.12
C ALA A 106 -13.59 -0.85 -10.70
N TRP A 107 -13.51 -1.14 -9.40
CA TRP A 107 -13.56 -2.51 -8.89
C TRP A 107 -14.98 -3.08 -8.90
N GLY A 108 -15.98 -2.33 -8.47
CA GLY A 108 -17.36 -2.79 -8.31
C GLY A 108 -17.44 -4.06 -7.47
N GLU A 109 -18.19 -5.04 -7.96
CA GLU A 109 -18.39 -6.36 -7.32
C GLU A 109 -17.43 -7.44 -7.90
N ALA A 110 -16.17 -7.07 -8.21
CA ALA A 110 -15.25 -7.97 -8.92
C ALA A 110 -14.75 -9.15 -8.06
N ASN A 111 -14.76 -9.05 -6.72
CA ASN A 111 -14.23 -10.11 -5.84
C ASN A 111 -14.75 -11.51 -6.22
N ALA A 112 -16.05 -11.70 -6.28
CA ALA A 112 -16.66 -12.99 -6.58
C ALA A 112 -16.39 -13.44 -8.02
N ARG A 113 -16.43 -12.52 -8.99
CA ARG A 113 -16.18 -12.81 -10.41
C ARG A 113 -14.74 -13.27 -10.64
N VAL A 114 -13.76 -12.58 -10.04
CA VAL A 114 -12.34 -12.92 -10.12
C VAL A 114 -12.07 -14.29 -9.49
N GLN A 115 -12.59 -14.51 -8.27
CA GLN A 115 -12.40 -15.79 -7.58
C GLN A 115 -13.02 -16.96 -8.36
N ALA A 116 -14.23 -16.77 -8.91
CA ALA A 116 -14.86 -17.79 -9.75
C ALA A 116 -14.08 -18.09 -11.03
N ALA A 117 -13.61 -17.03 -11.72
CA ALA A 117 -12.87 -17.18 -12.98
C ALA A 117 -11.51 -17.86 -12.79
N LEU A 118 -10.84 -17.62 -11.68
CA LEU A 118 -9.48 -18.15 -11.41
C LEU A 118 -9.46 -19.38 -10.48
N HIS A 119 -10.61 -19.88 -10.04
CA HIS A 119 -10.72 -20.96 -9.05
C HIS A 119 -9.92 -22.22 -9.36
N HIS A 120 -9.86 -22.60 -10.65
CA HIS A 120 -9.15 -23.80 -11.09
C HIS A 120 -7.83 -23.52 -11.83
N THR A 121 -7.32 -22.28 -11.73
CA THR A 121 -6.08 -21.92 -12.41
C THR A 121 -4.88 -22.59 -11.75
N ALA A 122 -4.16 -23.40 -12.53
CA ALA A 122 -2.96 -24.06 -12.04
C ALA A 122 -1.91 -23.03 -11.60
N GLY A 123 -1.25 -23.28 -10.47
CA GLY A 123 -0.21 -22.41 -9.93
C GLY A 123 -0.71 -21.17 -9.17
N LEU A 124 -2.04 -20.98 -9.02
CA LEU A 124 -2.61 -19.94 -8.18
C LEU A 124 -3.26 -20.53 -6.93
N ARG A 125 -2.98 -19.93 -5.79
CA ARG A 125 -3.63 -20.23 -4.50
C ARG A 125 -4.15 -18.95 -3.88
N LEU A 126 -5.47 -18.83 -3.74
CA LEU A 126 -6.10 -17.66 -3.12
C LEU A 126 -5.52 -17.40 -1.72
N GLN A 127 -5.12 -16.17 -1.45
CA GLN A 127 -4.69 -15.75 -0.13
C GLN A 127 -5.88 -15.62 0.82
N SER A 128 -5.64 -15.83 2.12
CA SER A 128 -6.67 -15.77 3.18
C SER A 128 -6.85 -14.38 3.78
N THR A 129 -6.44 -13.32 3.10
CA THR A 129 -6.60 -11.92 3.55
C THR A 129 -7.97 -11.38 3.18
N GLY A 130 -8.47 -10.39 3.92
CA GLY A 130 -9.66 -9.64 3.53
C GLY A 130 -9.37 -8.75 2.32
N PHE A 131 -10.11 -8.94 1.23
CA PHE A 131 -9.96 -8.15 0.02
C PHE A 131 -11.02 -7.06 -0.05
N ARG A 132 -10.58 -5.80 -0.20
CA ARG A 132 -11.49 -4.68 -0.51
C ARG A 132 -11.63 -4.52 -2.02
N TYR A 133 -10.62 -3.97 -2.67
CA TYR A 133 -10.62 -3.63 -4.10
C TYR A 133 -9.51 -4.36 -4.85
N ARG A 134 -9.20 -5.58 -4.44
CA ARG A 134 -8.25 -6.49 -5.10
C ARG A 134 -8.55 -7.94 -4.73
N VAL A 135 -8.00 -8.88 -5.50
CA VAL A 135 -7.89 -10.30 -5.10
C VAL A 135 -6.45 -10.74 -5.30
N SER A 136 -5.87 -11.36 -4.30
CA SER A 136 -4.47 -11.77 -4.31
C SER A 136 -4.32 -13.29 -4.18
N TYR A 137 -3.37 -13.80 -4.93
CA TYR A 137 -3.00 -15.21 -4.94
C TYR A 137 -1.51 -15.37 -4.68
N ASP A 138 -1.14 -16.46 -3.99
CA ASP A 138 0.22 -16.97 -4.05
C ASP A 138 0.43 -17.63 -5.41
N LEU A 139 1.58 -17.37 -6.03
CA LEU A 139 1.95 -17.87 -7.35
C LEU A 139 3.02 -18.95 -7.22
N ASP A 140 2.80 -20.10 -7.87
CA ASP A 140 3.83 -21.10 -8.14
C ASP A 140 4.26 -20.95 -9.61
N PRO A 141 5.42 -20.32 -9.91
CA PRO A 141 5.83 -20.02 -11.28
C PRO A 141 6.08 -21.27 -12.12
N GLY A 142 6.43 -22.40 -11.47
CA GLY A 142 6.65 -23.69 -12.14
C GLY A 142 5.37 -24.37 -12.64
N ARG A 143 4.21 -23.95 -12.12
CA ARG A 143 2.90 -24.54 -12.46
C ARG A 143 1.92 -23.52 -13.03
N PHE A 144 2.28 -22.24 -13.08
CA PHE A 144 1.38 -21.16 -13.42
C PHE A 144 0.86 -21.22 -14.85
N ASP A 145 -0.46 -21.32 -14.98
CA ASP A 145 -1.15 -21.19 -16.26
C ASP A 145 -1.31 -19.71 -16.63
N ARG A 146 -0.49 -19.25 -17.58
CA ARG A 146 -0.47 -17.85 -18.02
C ARG A 146 -1.77 -17.37 -18.68
N ARG A 147 -2.69 -18.27 -19.06
CA ARG A 147 -4.04 -17.89 -19.56
C ARG A 147 -4.83 -17.10 -18.53
N ALA A 148 -4.45 -17.18 -17.24
CA ALA A 148 -5.00 -16.32 -16.19
C ALA A 148 -4.87 -14.82 -16.51
N LEU A 149 -3.82 -14.41 -17.21
CA LEU A 149 -3.63 -13.00 -17.62
C LEU A 149 -4.73 -12.56 -18.59
N ASP A 150 -5.04 -13.41 -19.58
CA ASP A 150 -6.10 -13.15 -20.57
C ASP A 150 -7.47 -13.15 -19.87
N THR A 151 -7.70 -14.12 -18.98
CA THR A 151 -8.93 -14.18 -18.18
C THR A 151 -9.16 -12.90 -17.34
N VAL A 152 -8.12 -12.37 -16.71
CA VAL A 152 -8.22 -11.11 -15.95
C VAL A 152 -8.48 -9.92 -16.88
N ALA A 153 -7.80 -9.87 -18.04
CA ALA A 153 -8.02 -8.81 -19.03
C ALA A 153 -9.45 -8.82 -19.60
N GLU A 154 -10.05 -10.00 -19.84
CA GLU A 154 -11.44 -10.17 -20.26
C GLU A 154 -12.45 -9.67 -19.20
N LEU A 155 -12.08 -9.70 -17.92
CA LEU A 155 -12.87 -9.11 -16.84
C LEU A 155 -12.75 -7.58 -16.78
N GLY A 156 -11.90 -6.95 -17.62
CA GLY A 156 -11.63 -5.51 -17.62
C GLY A 156 -10.71 -5.06 -16.48
N LEU A 157 -9.92 -5.97 -15.92
CA LEU A 157 -9.05 -5.76 -14.77
C LEU A 157 -7.57 -5.91 -15.18
N ASP A 158 -6.67 -5.48 -14.31
CA ASP A 158 -5.24 -5.65 -14.47
C ASP A 158 -4.71 -6.77 -13.57
N ALA A 159 -3.76 -7.56 -14.09
CA ALA A 159 -3.02 -8.55 -13.33
C ALA A 159 -1.58 -8.07 -13.10
N LEU A 160 -1.11 -8.16 -11.87
CA LEU A 160 0.26 -7.83 -11.48
C LEU A 160 0.93 -9.06 -10.88
N ILE A 161 2.09 -9.45 -11.45
CA ILE A 161 2.96 -10.47 -10.88
C ILE A 161 4.11 -9.77 -10.15
N SER A 162 4.34 -10.13 -8.88
CA SER A 162 5.41 -9.57 -8.05
C SER A 162 6.28 -10.69 -7.48
N ASP A 163 7.60 -10.51 -7.54
CA ASP A 163 8.63 -11.41 -6.98
C ASP A 163 8.52 -12.88 -7.43
N ASP A 164 7.89 -13.15 -8.58
CA ASP A 164 7.54 -14.51 -9.06
C ASP A 164 6.78 -15.35 -8.01
N ARG A 165 6.12 -14.70 -7.06
CA ARG A 165 5.46 -15.32 -5.90
C ARG A 165 4.03 -14.87 -5.67
N TYR A 166 3.67 -13.71 -6.20
CA TYR A 166 2.36 -13.11 -5.97
C TYR A 166 1.70 -12.77 -7.30
N PHE A 167 0.40 -13.02 -7.37
CA PHE A 167 -0.45 -12.65 -8.48
C PHE A 167 -1.62 -11.84 -7.92
N ASP A 168 -1.63 -10.55 -8.20
CA ASP A 168 -2.64 -9.62 -7.73
C ASP A 168 -3.54 -9.22 -8.90
N VAL A 169 -4.86 -9.27 -8.69
CA VAL A 169 -5.86 -8.74 -9.61
C VAL A 169 -6.37 -7.42 -9.06
N LEU A 170 -6.29 -6.38 -9.88
CA LEU A 170 -6.48 -4.99 -9.50
C LEU A 170 -7.46 -4.28 -10.45
N PRO A 171 -8.11 -3.18 -10.04
CA PRO A 171 -8.79 -2.30 -10.98
C PRO A 171 -7.83 -1.79 -12.04
N LYS A 172 -8.33 -1.58 -13.25
CA LYS A 172 -7.50 -1.15 -14.38
C LYS A 172 -6.75 0.16 -14.08
N GLY A 173 -5.45 0.18 -14.32
CA GLY A 173 -4.58 1.33 -14.10
C GLY A 173 -4.25 1.64 -12.63
N VAL A 174 -4.67 0.78 -11.69
CA VAL A 174 -4.39 0.94 -10.26
C VAL A 174 -3.20 0.07 -9.86
N SER A 175 -2.18 0.69 -9.27
CA SER A 175 -1.04 0.02 -8.65
C SER A 175 -0.32 0.99 -7.71
N LYS A 176 0.73 0.53 -7.01
CA LYS A 176 1.53 1.35 -6.06
C LYS A 176 1.96 2.70 -6.65
N GLY A 177 2.52 2.72 -7.87
CA GLY A 177 3.03 3.94 -8.51
C GLY A 177 1.94 4.97 -8.83
N PRO A 178 0.94 4.65 -9.67
CA PRO A 178 -0.18 5.55 -9.96
C PRO A 178 -0.90 6.05 -8.70
N SER A 179 -1.10 5.20 -7.69
CA SER A 179 -1.77 5.60 -6.43
C SER A 179 -0.90 6.52 -5.57
N LEU A 180 0.42 6.32 -5.57
CA LEU A 180 1.35 7.27 -4.94
C LEU A 180 1.28 8.64 -5.62
N LEU A 181 1.32 8.68 -6.96
CA LEU A 181 1.20 9.94 -7.70
C LEU A 181 -0.12 10.67 -7.43
N ARG A 182 -1.23 9.92 -7.32
CA ARG A 182 -2.54 10.45 -6.94
C ARG A 182 -2.49 11.07 -5.54
N LEU A 183 -1.90 10.39 -4.56
CA LEU A 183 -1.72 10.91 -3.21
C LEU A 183 -0.85 12.17 -3.19
N LEU A 184 0.31 12.16 -3.86
CA LEU A 184 1.21 13.32 -3.91
C LEU A 184 0.52 14.54 -4.55
N SER A 185 -0.26 14.33 -5.60
CA SER A 185 -1.05 15.40 -6.23
C SER A 185 -2.10 15.97 -5.27
N TYR A 186 -2.81 15.11 -4.56
CA TYR A 186 -3.80 15.50 -3.55
C TYR A 186 -3.18 16.33 -2.43
N LEU A 187 -2.00 15.96 -1.98
CA LEU A 187 -1.24 16.67 -0.95
C LEU A 187 -0.54 17.93 -1.46
N GLY A 188 -0.57 18.23 -2.76
CA GLY A 188 0.13 19.36 -3.36
C GLY A 188 1.66 19.21 -3.39
N ILE A 189 2.16 17.97 -3.27
CA ILE A 189 3.60 17.67 -3.30
C ILE A 189 4.04 17.50 -4.74
N LYS A 190 5.02 18.33 -5.18
CA LYS A 190 5.59 18.22 -6.52
C LYS A 190 6.61 17.09 -6.60
N ASN A 191 6.59 16.35 -7.72
CA ASN A 191 7.49 15.20 -7.98
C ASN A 191 8.99 15.54 -8.15
N GLU A 192 9.39 16.75 -7.91
CA GLU A 192 10.74 17.27 -8.18
C GLU A 192 11.60 17.46 -6.92
N ARG A 193 11.23 16.77 -5.82
CA ARG A 193 11.97 16.89 -4.56
C ARG A 193 12.38 15.52 -4.00
#